data_584ff2d60fc20a7332dc13baaa41ed27
#
_entry.id   584ff2d60fc20a7332dc13baaa41ed27
#
_cell.length_a   1.000
_cell.length_b   1.000
_cell.length_c   1.000
_cell.angle_alpha   90.00
_cell.angle_beta   90.00
_cell.angle_gamma   90.00
#
_symmetry.space_group_name_H-M   'P 1'
#
loop_
_entity.id
_entity.type
_entity.pdbx_description
1 polymer ?
#
loop_
_entity_poly.entity_id
_entity_poly.type
_entity_poly.pdbx_seq_one_letter_code
_entity_poly.pdbx_strand_id
1 'polypeptide(L)'
;LGDVYKRQGLCGRTTVFEDELREGRKGAALLPTLLESHAPIDRVVLMLGTNDCKSLYNASAEVIGLGIEQLLKQIRKIDSDTRILLISPIQLGEGVWEPEFDPEFNQKSVEVSKKLKSVYQRIALKYNCDFLAASDIAAPSSADREHLNEEGHQKLAEAVLKVIAA
;
A
#
# COMPACT_ATOMS: atom_id res chain seq x y z
N LEU A 1 11.06 0.55 27.77
CA LEU A 1 11.56 0.72 26.40
C LEU A 1 10.37 1.05 25.51
N GLY A 2 10.41 2.19 24.79
CA GLY A 2 9.33 2.58 23.89
C GLY A 2 9.31 1.72 22.62
N ASP A 3 8.21 1.80 21.85
CA ASP A 3 8.06 1.10 20.58
C ASP A 3 9.16 1.53 19.58
N VAL A 4 9.68 0.57 18.83
CA VAL A 4 10.65 0.82 17.76
C VAL A 4 9.93 0.77 16.42
N TYR A 5 9.84 1.91 15.76
CA TYR A 5 9.22 2.03 14.45
C TYR A 5 10.26 1.96 13.32
N LYS A 6 10.07 1.01 12.40
CA LYS A 6 10.90 0.83 11.20
C LYS A 6 10.11 1.20 9.96
N ARG A 7 10.44 2.33 9.33
CA ARG A 7 9.78 2.80 8.11
C ARG A 7 10.53 2.34 6.87
N GLN A 8 9.83 1.59 6.00
CA GLN A 8 10.37 0.99 4.78
C GLN A 8 9.68 1.48 3.51
N GLY A 9 9.08 2.66 3.55
CA GLY A 9 8.50 3.31 2.37
C GLY A 9 9.57 3.71 1.35
N LEU A 10 9.28 3.49 0.07
CA LEU A 10 10.11 3.94 -1.04
C LEU A 10 9.19 4.42 -2.16
N CYS A 11 9.46 5.60 -2.72
CA CYS A 11 8.73 6.14 -3.87
C CYS A 11 8.77 5.14 -5.04
N GLY A 12 7.61 4.94 -5.69
CA GLY A 12 7.48 3.99 -6.81
C GLY A 12 7.35 2.51 -6.40
N ARG A 13 7.29 2.18 -5.10
CA ARG A 13 7.21 0.77 -4.68
C ARG A 13 5.89 0.12 -5.09
N THR A 14 6.00 -1.03 -5.76
CA THR A 14 4.90 -1.90 -6.17
C THR A 14 4.72 -3.07 -5.20
N THR A 15 3.67 -3.85 -5.39
CA THR A 15 3.52 -5.14 -4.68
C THR A 15 4.44 -6.21 -5.26
N VAL A 16 4.24 -6.62 -6.50
CA VAL A 16 4.94 -7.74 -7.16
C VAL A 16 5.49 -7.40 -8.53
N PHE A 17 5.20 -6.22 -9.06
CA PHE A 17 5.67 -5.81 -10.39
C PHE A 17 7.10 -5.27 -10.34
N GLU A 18 7.89 -5.60 -11.35
CA GLU A 18 9.19 -4.97 -11.56
C GLU A 18 9.00 -3.62 -12.22
N ASP A 19 9.77 -2.62 -11.82
CA ASP A 19 9.85 -1.33 -12.50
C ASP A 19 11.19 -1.31 -13.24
N GLU A 20 11.13 -1.47 -14.56
CA GLU A 20 12.34 -1.52 -15.41
C GLU A 20 13.08 -0.18 -15.48
N LEU A 21 12.40 0.92 -15.12
CA LEU A 21 12.99 2.25 -15.10
C LEU A 21 13.63 2.57 -13.74
N ARG A 22 13.23 1.85 -12.67
CA ARG A 22 13.65 2.11 -11.29
C ARG A 22 13.88 0.80 -10.53
N GLU A 23 15.11 0.40 -10.41
CA GLU A 23 15.48 -0.83 -9.70
C GLU A 23 15.00 -0.86 -8.24
N GLY A 24 14.68 -2.05 -7.74
CA GLY A 24 14.35 -2.29 -6.34
C GLY A 24 12.96 -1.82 -5.89
N ARG A 25 12.03 -1.59 -6.84
CA ARG A 25 10.66 -1.18 -6.52
C ARG A 25 9.73 -2.35 -6.18
N LYS A 26 10.05 -3.56 -6.60
CA LYS A 26 9.26 -4.75 -6.32
C LYS A 26 9.27 -5.11 -4.82
N GLY A 27 8.15 -4.84 -4.15
CA GLY A 27 7.99 -5.08 -2.71
C GLY A 27 8.23 -6.55 -2.33
N ALA A 28 7.69 -7.48 -3.10
CA ALA A 28 7.83 -8.92 -2.85
C ALA A 28 9.27 -9.44 -2.89
N ALA A 29 10.18 -8.76 -3.61
CA ALA A 29 11.58 -9.15 -3.63
C ALA A 29 12.32 -8.70 -2.36
N LEU A 30 11.89 -7.59 -1.76
CA LEU A 30 12.60 -6.95 -0.66
C LEU A 30 12.03 -7.32 0.72
N LEU A 31 10.72 -7.56 0.79
CA LEU A 31 10.01 -7.76 2.05
C LEU A 31 10.60 -8.88 2.93
N PRO A 32 10.96 -10.08 2.42
CA PRO A 32 11.54 -11.13 3.25
C PRO A 32 12.81 -10.68 3.97
N THR A 33 13.74 -10.04 3.24
CA THR A 33 14.98 -9.54 3.82
C THR A 33 14.74 -8.47 4.89
N LEU A 34 13.75 -7.59 4.69
CA LEU A 34 13.39 -6.57 5.66
C LEU A 34 12.80 -7.20 6.93
N LEU A 35 11.93 -8.19 6.79
CA LEU A 35 11.34 -8.90 7.93
C LEU A 35 12.41 -9.62 8.74
N GLU A 36 13.32 -10.36 8.10
CA GLU A 36 14.41 -11.05 8.79
C GLU A 36 15.37 -10.08 9.48
N SER A 37 15.76 -9.00 8.81
CA SER A 37 16.73 -8.03 9.37
C SER A 37 16.16 -7.18 10.52
N HIS A 38 14.85 -7.11 10.64
CA HIS A 38 14.16 -6.32 11.69
C HIS A 38 13.48 -7.18 12.75
N ALA A 39 13.60 -8.52 12.65
CA ALA A 39 13.03 -9.42 13.65
C ALA A 39 13.63 -9.18 15.06
N PRO A 40 12.86 -9.35 16.14
CA PRO A 40 11.44 -9.71 16.14
C PRO A 40 10.52 -8.54 15.74
N ILE A 41 9.38 -8.83 15.10
CA ILE A 41 8.41 -7.85 14.65
C ILE A 41 7.04 -8.16 15.25
N ASP A 42 6.51 -7.27 16.08
CA ASP A 42 5.19 -7.44 16.68
C ASP A 42 4.06 -7.15 15.70
N ARG A 43 4.27 -6.17 14.80
CA ARG A 43 3.25 -5.74 13.85
C ARG A 43 3.84 -5.24 12.53
N VAL A 44 3.20 -5.60 11.44
CA VAL A 44 3.45 -5.04 10.11
C VAL A 44 2.27 -4.18 9.68
N VAL A 45 2.53 -2.94 9.29
CA VAL A 45 1.56 -2.07 8.61
C VAL A 45 1.90 -2.08 7.13
N LEU A 46 1.01 -2.63 6.31
CA LEU A 46 1.22 -2.81 4.87
C LEU A 46 0.26 -1.91 4.08
N MET A 47 0.80 -0.92 3.35
CA MET A 47 0.06 -0.07 2.43
C MET A 47 0.84 0.05 1.13
N LEU A 48 0.44 -0.70 0.11
CA LEU A 48 0.98 -0.69 -1.26
C LEU A 48 -0.16 -0.83 -2.25
N GLY A 49 0.09 -0.57 -3.52
CA GLY A 49 -0.87 -0.77 -4.61
C GLY A 49 -1.11 0.45 -5.48
N THR A 50 -0.79 1.66 -5.03
CA THR A 50 -0.91 2.88 -5.85
C THR A 50 -0.06 2.76 -7.11
N ASN A 51 1.22 2.44 -6.96
CA ASN A 51 2.15 2.30 -8.09
C ASN A 51 1.81 1.12 -9.02
N ASP A 52 1.13 0.10 -8.50
CA ASP A 52 0.62 -1.02 -9.30
C ASP A 52 -0.48 -0.59 -10.27
N CYS A 53 -1.12 0.55 -10.01
CA CYS A 53 -2.13 1.14 -10.90
C CYS A 53 -1.51 1.83 -12.14
N LYS A 54 -0.19 1.98 -12.23
CA LYS A 54 0.46 2.60 -13.39
C LYS A 54 0.09 1.91 -14.70
N SER A 55 -0.03 2.69 -15.75
CA SER A 55 -0.45 2.23 -17.08
C SER A 55 0.46 1.14 -17.64
N LEU A 56 1.75 1.19 -17.31
CA LEU A 56 2.76 0.20 -17.68
C LEU A 56 2.36 -1.24 -17.28
N TYR A 57 1.82 -1.41 -16.07
CA TYR A 57 1.46 -2.75 -15.58
C TYR A 57 0.09 -3.21 -16.07
N ASN A 58 -0.78 -2.29 -16.48
CA ASN A 58 -2.14 -2.59 -16.96
C ASN A 58 -2.90 -3.59 -16.08
N ALA A 59 -2.64 -3.58 -14.76
CA ALA A 59 -3.19 -4.52 -13.80
C ALA A 59 -4.63 -4.16 -13.42
N SER A 60 -5.45 -5.19 -13.15
CA SER A 60 -6.75 -4.99 -12.50
C SER A 60 -6.57 -4.92 -10.97
N ALA A 61 -7.58 -4.41 -10.27
CA ALA A 61 -7.56 -4.38 -8.80
C ALA A 61 -7.43 -5.80 -8.19
N GLU A 62 -8.01 -6.80 -8.84
CA GLU A 62 -7.88 -8.20 -8.44
C GLU A 62 -6.45 -8.71 -8.58
N VAL A 63 -5.76 -8.37 -9.66
CA VAL A 63 -4.35 -8.75 -9.89
C VAL A 63 -3.45 -8.06 -8.87
N ILE A 64 -3.68 -6.78 -8.56
CA ILE A 64 -2.99 -6.08 -7.48
C ILE A 64 -3.27 -6.76 -6.14
N GLY A 65 -4.52 -7.18 -5.90
CA GLY A 65 -4.89 -7.96 -4.72
C GLY A 65 -4.11 -9.27 -4.60
N LEU A 66 -3.87 -10.01 -5.69
CA LEU A 66 -3.00 -11.19 -5.67
C LEU A 66 -1.56 -10.84 -5.25
N GLY A 67 -1.07 -9.66 -5.65
CA GLY A 67 0.22 -9.13 -5.18
C GLY A 67 0.22 -8.92 -3.67
N ILE A 68 -0.82 -8.33 -3.10
CA ILE A 68 -0.99 -8.20 -1.64
C ILE A 68 -1.04 -9.57 -0.96
N GLU A 69 -1.80 -10.52 -1.49
CA GLU A 69 -1.84 -11.88 -0.93
C GLU A 69 -0.44 -12.52 -0.89
N GLN A 70 0.39 -12.29 -1.91
CA GLN A 70 1.76 -12.78 -1.91
C GLN A 70 2.58 -12.17 -0.78
N LEU A 71 2.47 -10.86 -0.55
CA LEU A 71 3.17 -10.18 0.55
C LEU A 71 2.70 -10.71 1.91
N LEU A 72 1.39 -10.91 2.10
CA LEU A 72 0.84 -11.48 3.33
C LEU A 72 1.36 -12.89 3.59
N LYS A 73 1.46 -13.74 2.55
CA LYS A 73 2.05 -15.07 2.65
C LYS A 73 3.53 -15.03 3.05
N GLN A 74 4.29 -14.05 2.54
CA GLN A 74 5.69 -13.86 2.92
C GLN A 74 5.82 -13.49 4.40
N ILE A 75 4.99 -12.57 4.91
CA ILE A 75 4.97 -12.21 6.33
C ILE A 75 4.66 -13.44 7.19
N ARG A 76 3.57 -14.17 6.89
CA ARG A 76 3.14 -15.35 7.62
C ARG A 76 4.14 -16.51 7.58
N LYS A 77 4.96 -16.59 6.53
CA LYS A 77 6.01 -17.61 6.42
C LYS A 77 7.17 -17.37 7.38
N ILE A 78 7.49 -16.11 7.66
CA ILE A 78 8.57 -15.73 8.58
C ILE A 78 8.09 -15.80 10.01
N ASP A 79 6.91 -15.27 10.30
CA ASP A 79 6.27 -15.34 11.60
C ASP A 79 4.75 -15.36 11.45
N SER A 80 4.13 -16.48 11.88
CA SER A 80 2.68 -16.68 11.82
C SER A 80 1.90 -15.76 12.75
N ASP A 81 2.53 -15.29 13.82
CA ASP A 81 1.88 -14.57 14.93
C ASP A 81 1.98 -13.04 14.79
N THR A 82 2.84 -12.56 13.88
CA THR A 82 2.94 -11.12 13.57
C THR A 82 1.56 -10.54 13.26
N ARG A 83 1.14 -9.52 14.01
CA ARG A 83 -0.11 -8.79 13.71
C ARG A 83 0.05 -7.99 12.41
N ILE A 84 -0.96 -7.97 11.57
CA ILE A 84 -0.90 -7.25 10.29
C ILE A 84 -2.06 -6.26 10.22
N LEU A 85 -1.74 -4.99 9.97
CA LEU A 85 -2.70 -3.99 9.52
C LEU A 85 -2.54 -3.82 8.01
N LEU A 86 -3.52 -4.27 7.24
CA LEU A 86 -3.58 -4.04 5.81
C LEU A 86 -4.35 -2.75 5.54
N ILE A 87 -3.71 -1.81 4.84
CA ILE A 87 -4.31 -0.54 4.46
C ILE A 87 -4.50 -0.50 2.95
N SER A 88 -5.74 -0.33 2.47
CA SER A 88 -5.94 0.05 1.07
C SER A 88 -5.54 1.52 0.88
N PRO A 89 -4.78 1.87 -0.19
CA PRO A 89 -4.33 3.25 -0.38
C PRO A 89 -5.48 4.21 -0.66
N ILE A 90 -5.18 5.51 -0.64
CA ILE A 90 -6.09 6.54 -1.15
C ILE A 90 -6.35 6.31 -2.64
N GLN A 91 -7.45 6.86 -3.13
CA GLN A 91 -7.75 6.83 -4.56
C GLN A 91 -6.86 7.83 -5.30
N LEU A 92 -6.53 7.55 -6.54
CA LEU A 92 -5.92 8.52 -7.44
C LEU A 92 -6.95 9.60 -7.82
N GLY A 93 -6.51 10.84 -7.89
CA GLY A 93 -7.33 11.96 -8.32
C GLY A 93 -7.59 11.94 -9.83
N GLU A 94 -8.73 12.46 -10.24
CA GLU A 94 -9.08 12.59 -11.65
C GLU A 94 -8.07 13.50 -12.35
N GLY A 95 -7.59 13.09 -13.55
CA GLY A 95 -6.58 13.84 -14.29
C GLY A 95 -5.16 13.70 -13.73
N VAL A 96 -4.87 12.75 -12.84
CA VAL A 96 -3.50 12.47 -12.36
C VAL A 96 -2.51 12.21 -13.51
N TRP A 97 -3.01 11.76 -14.64
CA TRP A 97 -2.24 11.47 -15.88
C TRP A 97 -1.91 12.70 -16.75
N GLU A 98 -2.38 13.89 -16.36
CA GLU A 98 -2.07 15.11 -17.11
C GLU A 98 -0.56 15.40 -17.05
N PRO A 99 0.03 15.98 -18.12
CA PRO A 99 1.49 16.13 -18.24
C PRO A 99 2.17 16.87 -17.08
N GLU A 100 1.45 17.73 -16.39
CA GLU A 100 1.93 18.48 -15.23
C GLU A 100 1.96 17.67 -13.92
N PHE A 101 1.36 16.45 -13.91
CA PHE A 101 1.33 15.57 -12.74
C PHE A 101 2.15 14.30 -12.98
N ASP A 102 1.52 13.13 -13.09
CA ASP A 102 2.24 11.87 -13.32
C ASP A 102 1.71 11.12 -14.55
N PRO A 103 2.35 11.25 -15.73
CA PRO A 103 1.94 10.60 -16.96
C PRO A 103 2.12 9.08 -16.99
N GLU A 104 2.70 8.48 -15.95
CA GLU A 104 2.75 7.02 -15.80
C GLU A 104 1.37 6.41 -15.48
N PHE A 105 0.40 7.24 -15.04
CA PHE A 105 -1.00 6.85 -14.86
C PHE A 105 -1.86 7.16 -16.09
N ASN A 106 -3.10 6.73 -16.04
CA ASN A 106 -4.15 7.05 -17.02
C ASN A 106 -5.54 6.98 -16.35
N GLN A 107 -6.61 7.24 -17.10
CA GLN A 107 -7.97 7.18 -16.57
C GLN A 107 -8.31 5.81 -15.98
N LYS A 108 -7.84 4.71 -16.60
CA LYS A 108 -8.04 3.34 -16.07
C LYS A 108 -7.37 3.17 -14.71
N SER A 109 -6.22 3.81 -14.48
CA SER A 109 -5.52 3.78 -13.17
C SER A 109 -6.41 4.32 -12.05
N VAL A 110 -7.12 5.42 -12.30
CA VAL A 110 -8.09 5.99 -11.35
C VAL A 110 -9.23 5.00 -11.08
N GLU A 111 -9.79 4.39 -12.12
CA GLU A 111 -10.86 3.39 -11.97
C GLU A 111 -10.41 2.13 -11.20
N VAL A 112 -9.16 1.71 -11.39
CA VAL A 112 -8.57 0.60 -10.63
C VAL A 112 -8.37 0.99 -9.17
N SER A 113 -7.82 2.18 -8.91
CA SER A 113 -7.57 2.66 -7.54
C SER A 113 -8.85 2.71 -6.69
N LYS A 114 -9.98 3.11 -7.28
CA LYS A 114 -11.31 3.13 -6.62
C LYS A 114 -11.77 1.73 -6.17
N LYS A 115 -11.31 0.67 -6.82
CA LYS A 115 -11.68 -0.73 -6.52
C LYS A 115 -10.80 -1.40 -5.47
N LEU A 116 -9.63 -0.84 -5.19
CA LEU A 116 -8.67 -1.46 -4.25
C LEU A 116 -9.25 -1.66 -2.85
N LYS A 117 -10.05 -0.72 -2.35
CA LYS A 117 -10.69 -0.83 -1.03
C LYS A 117 -11.46 -2.15 -0.88
N SER A 118 -12.37 -2.45 -1.79
CA SER A 118 -13.21 -3.65 -1.69
C SER A 118 -12.41 -4.95 -1.85
N VAL A 119 -11.39 -4.93 -2.70
CA VAL A 119 -10.48 -6.08 -2.88
C VAL A 119 -9.68 -6.32 -1.60
N TYR A 120 -9.06 -5.30 -1.03
CA TYR A 120 -8.23 -5.43 0.17
C TYR A 120 -9.05 -5.81 1.40
N GLN A 121 -10.28 -5.32 1.52
CA GLN A 121 -11.17 -5.70 2.62
C GLN A 121 -11.46 -7.20 2.61
N ARG A 122 -11.74 -7.80 1.43
CA ARG A 122 -11.92 -9.25 1.30
C ARG A 122 -10.63 -10.02 1.64
N ILE A 123 -9.48 -9.50 1.22
CA ILE A 123 -8.18 -10.12 1.52
C ILE A 123 -7.88 -10.05 3.01
N ALA A 124 -8.13 -8.91 3.67
CA ALA A 124 -7.92 -8.77 5.11
C ALA A 124 -8.74 -9.78 5.90
N LEU A 125 -10.02 -9.97 5.55
CA LEU A 125 -10.86 -11.00 6.15
C LEU A 125 -10.30 -12.41 5.92
N LYS A 126 -9.89 -12.73 4.70
CA LYS A 126 -9.32 -14.04 4.34
C LYS A 126 -8.04 -14.37 5.11
N TYR A 127 -7.19 -13.39 5.37
CA TYR A 127 -5.88 -13.57 6.02
C TYR A 127 -5.88 -13.18 7.50
N ASN A 128 -7.04 -12.91 8.09
CA ASN A 128 -7.19 -12.45 9.47
C ASN A 128 -6.26 -11.27 9.81
N CYS A 129 -6.38 -10.21 9.00
CA CYS A 129 -5.65 -8.96 9.18
C CYS A 129 -6.60 -7.87 9.70
N ASP A 130 -6.08 -6.95 10.51
CA ASP A 130 -6.75 -5.67 10.72
C ASP A 130 -6.84 -4.93 9.38
N PHE A 131 -7.91 -4.16 9.15
CA PHE A 131 -8.12 -3.44 7.89
C PHE A 131 -8.44 -1.97 8.10
N LEU A 132 -7.86 -1.13 7.26
CA LEU A 132 -8.15 0.30 7.19
C LEU A 132 -8.23 0.74 5.71
N ALA A 133 -9.23 1.52 5.36
CA ALA A 133 -9.30 2.13 4.03
C ALA A 133 -8.82 3.59 4.11
N ALA A 134 -7.65 3.89 3.58
CA ALA A 134 -7.13 5.26 3.58
C ALA A 134 -8.04 6.22 2.79
N SER A 135 -8.72 5.73 1.77
CA SER A 135 -9.69 6.49 0.97
C SER A 135 -10.95 6.93 1.73
N ASP A 136 -11.25 6.33 2.89
CA ASP A 136 -12.34 6.79 3.76
C ASP A 136 -11.91 7.94 4.69
N ILE A 137 -10.60 8.19 4.78
CA ILE A 137 -9.98 9.10 5.74
C ILE A 137 -9.49 10.37 5.05
N ALA A 138 -8.87 10.23 3.87
CA ALA A 138 -8.27 11.33 3.15
C ALA A 138 -8.36 11.13 1.64
N ALA A 139 -8.36 12.26 0.93
CA ALA A 139 -8.29 12.33 -0.53
C ALA A 139 -6.86 12.71 -0.96
N PRO A 140 -6.51 12.48 -2.24
CA PRO A 140 -5.24 12.93 -2.78
C PRO A 140 -5.14 14.46 -2.79
N SER A 141 -3.92 14.97 -2.65
CA SER A 141 -3.63 16.40 -2.75
C SER A 141 -3.98 16.94 -4.15
N SER A 142 -4.46 18.17 -4.21
CA SER A 142 -4.60 18.88 -5.49
C SER A 142 -3.26 19.23 -6.13
N ALA A 143 -2.15 19.14 -5.39
CA ALA A 143 -0.82 19.46 -5.89
C ALA A 143 -0.30 18.44 -6.91
N ASP A 144 -0.67 17.15 -6.75
CA ASP A 144 -0.20 16.07 -7.63
C ASP A 144 -1.27 15.01 -7.93
N ARG A 145 -2.42 15.08 -7.29
CA ARG A 145 -3.55 14.15 -7.46
C ARG A 145 -3.21 12.68 -7.11
N GLU A 146 -2.11 12.46 -6.40
CA GLU A 146 -1.60 11.13 -6.05
C GLU A 146 -1.30 11.00 -4.55
N HIS A 147 -0.60 11.96 -3.96
CA HIS A 147 -0.12 11.88 -2.58
C HIS A 147 -1.03 12.62 -1.59
N LEU A 148 -0.91 12.29 -0.32
CA LEU A 148 -1.56 13.01 0.77
C LEU A 148 -0.86 14.36 1.00
N ASN A 149 -1.65 15.39 1.31
CA ASN A 149 -1.12 16.61 1.90
C ASN A 149 -0.87 16.41 3.42
N GLU A 150 -0.38 17.46 4.09
CA GLU A 150 -0.06 17.41 5.52
C GLU A 150 -1.27 16.99 6.38
N GLU A 151 -2.44 17.57 6.13
CA GLU A 151 -3.68 17.24 6.85
C GLU A 151 -4.10 15.77 6.62
N GLY A 152 -3.98 15.27 5.38
CA GLY A 152 -4.26 13.89 5.03
C GLY A 152 -3.32 12.91 5.73
N HIS A 153 -2.05 13.24 5.82
CA HIS A 153 -1.06 12.45 6.58
C HIS A 153 -1.40 12.40 8.06
N GLN A 154 -1.78 13.54 8.66
CA GLN A 154 -2.18 13.58 10.06
C GLN A 154 -3.42 12.72 10.32
N LYS A 155 -4.48 12.87 9.52
CA LYS A 155 -5.71 12.07 9.67
C LYS A 155 -5.44 10.58 9.54
N LEU A 156 -4.62 10.18 8.56
CA LEU A 156 -4.27 8.77 8.37
C LEU A 156 -3.44 8.24 9.55
N ALA A 157 -2.48 9.01 10.07
CA ALA A 157 -1.69 8.63 11.23
C ALA A 157 -2.56 8.41 12.47
N GLU A 158 -3.52 9.31 12.74
CA GLU A 158 -4.48 9.18 13.85
C GLU A 158 -5.37 7.93 13.72
N ALA A 159 -5.81 7.63 12.48
CA ALA A 159 -6.62 6.45 12.23
C ALA A 159 -5.81 5.15 12.40
N VAL A 160 -4.58 5.11 11.91
CA VAL A 160 -3.66 3.99 12.11
C VAL A 160 -3.40 3.78 13.60
N LEU A 161 -3.11 4.86 14.35
CA LEU A 161 -2.86 4.77 15.79
C LEU A 161 -4.04 4.16 16.55
N LYS A 162 -5.28 4.52 16.21
CA LYS A 162 -6.48 3.93 16.84
C LYS A 162 -6.56 2.42 16.63
N VAL A 163 -6.18 1.93 15.43
CA VAL A 163 -6.21 0.48 15.14
C VAL A 163 -5.07 -0.26 15.83
N ILE A 164 -3.87 0.33 15.87
CA ILE A 164 -2.72 -0.35 16.48
C ILE A 164 -2.73 -0.34 18.01
N ALA A 165 -3.44 0.63 18.62
CA ALA A 165 -3.59 0.74 20.06
C ALA A 165 -4.72 -0.15 20.64
N ALA A 166 -5.59 -0.70 19.76
CA ALA A 166 -6.64 -1.63 20.14
C ALA A 166 -6.12 -3.08 20.23
#